data_e2eb0e3229f62dee971fdab84a0436d5
#
_entry.id   e2eb0e3229f62dee971fdab84a0436d5
#
_cell.length_a   1.000
_cell.length_b   1.000
_cell.length_c   1.000
_cell.angle_alpha   90.00
_cell.angle_beta   90.00
_cell.angle_gamma   90.00
#
_symmetry.space_group_name_H-M   'P 1'
#
loop_
_entity.id
_entity.type
_entity.pdbx_description
1 polymer ?
#
loop_
_entity_poly.entity_id
_entity_poly.type
_entity_poly.pdbx_seq_one_letter_code
_entity_poly.pdbx_strand_id
1 'polypeptide(L)'
;MKSLFLLQGSINTLPRILKKIKSVGGVLFVDVDFISGLQADDEGILFLKKQGVNGIITTKPRLVKLARDMNLSVVLRFFAIDSHAVERGAEQIRNYSPDFVEILPGIAAVRVIKKLNTSSQIIAAGLLDNEEDVREIFKKGINHISTSSAEIWNLYRSRKL
;
A
#
# COMPACT_ATOMS: atom_id res chain seq x y z
N MET A 1 -10.54 -4.57 -10.18
CA MET A 1 -10.15 -3.14 -10.26
C MET A 1 -8.63 -3.08 -10.30
N LYS A 2 -8.03 -2.23 -11.13
CA LYS A 2 -6.56 -2.11 -11.21
C LYS A 2 -6.12 -0.99 -10.28
N SER A 3 -5.26 -1.32 -9.32
CA SER A 3 -4.66 -0.34 -8.40
C SER A 3 -3.21 -0.10 -8.78
N LEU A 4 -2.79 1.16 -8.84
CA LEU A 4 -1.41 1.56 -9.02
C LEU A 4 -0.89 2.22 -7.74
N PHE A 5 0.27 1.76 -7.27
CA PHE A 5 1.02 2.37 -6.18
C PHE A 5 2.15 3.20 -6.80
N LEU A 6 2.05 4.53 -6.68
CA LEU A 6 3.10 5.45 -7.12
C LEU A 6 4.06 5.67 -5.95
N LEU A 7 5.17 4.92 -5.98
CA LEU A 7 6.13 4.89 -4.88
C LEU A 7 7.20 5.98 -4.98
N GLN A 8 7.35 6.61 -6.15
CA GLN A 8 8.30 7.71 -6.38
C GLN A 8 7.87 8.55 -7.57
N GLY A 9 8.36 9.78 -7.63
CA GLY A 9 7.99 10.73 -8.67
C GLY A 9 7.99 12.15 -8.11
N SER A 10 7.27 13.06 -8.77
CA SER A 10 7.12 14.44 -8.29
C SER A 10 5.70 14.94 -8.45
N ILE A 11 5.36 15.99 -7.69
CA ILE A 11 4.06 16.67 -7.81
C ILE A 11 3.81 17.16 -9.24
N ASN A 12 4.86 17.49 -9.99
CA ASN A 12 4.74 17.98 -11.38
C ASN A 12 4.32 16.87 -12.36
N THR A 13 4.65 15.61 -12.09
CA THR A 13 4.29 14.48 -12.95
C THR A 13 2.96 13.84 -12.57
N LEU A 14 2.49 14.09 -11.37
CA LEU A 14 1.28 13.47 -10.80
C LEU A 14 0.02 13.69 -11.66
N PRO A 15 -0.30 14.90 -12.17
CA PRO A 15 -1.52 15.10 -12.98
C PRO A 15 -1.56 14.23 -14.24
N ARG A 16 -0.40 14.06 -14.92
CA ARG A 16 -0.29 13.22 -16.10
C ARG A 16 -0.53 11.75 -15.78
N ILE A 17 0.05 11.27 -14.67
CA ILE A 17 -0.12 9.89 -14.20
C ILE A 17 -1.60 9.65 -13.85
N LEU A 18 -2.21 10.54 -13.08
CA LEU A 18 -3.62 10.47 -12.70
C LEU A 18 -4.54 10.39 -13.92
N LYS A 19 -4.34 11.25 -14.92
CA LYS A 19 -5.13 11.23 -16.15
C LYS A 19 -5.04 9.87 -16.84
N LYS A 20 -3.84 9.29 -16.93
CA LYS A 20 -3.62 7.97 -17.56
C LYS A 20 -4.27 6.84 -16.75
N ILE A 21 -4.20 6.87 -15.42
CA ILE A 21 -4.83 5.84 -14.59
C ILE A 21 -6.35 5.91 -14.66
N LYS A 22 -6.93 7.12 -14.58
CA LYS A 22 -8.37 7.33 -14.71
C LYS A 22 -8.93 6.90 -16.06
N SER A 23 -8.19 7.11 -17.16
CA SER A 23 -8.65 6.71 -18.51
C SER A 23 -8.78 5.20 -18.70
N VAL A 24 -8.17 4.39 -17.84
CA VAL A 24 -8.29 2.92 -17.84
C VAL A 24 -9.15 2.39 -16.68
N GLY A 25 -9.87 3.26 -15.99
CA GLY A 25 -10.72 2.90 -14.85
C GLY A 25 -9.92 2.40 -13.63
N GLY A 26 -8.66 2.82 -13.51
CA GLY A 26 -7.78 2.45 -12.41
C GLY A 26 -7.90 3.38 -11.21
N VAL A 27 -7.36 2.97 -10.08
CA VAL A 27 -7.22 3.77 -8.86
C VAL A 27 -5.74 4.02 -8.56
N LEU A 28 -5.43 5.20 -8.02
CA LEU A 28 -4.07 5.62 -7.70
C LEU A 28 -3.90 5.82 -6.20
N PHE A 29 -2.92 5.14 -5.63
CA PHE A 29 -2.37 5.40 -4.30
C PHE A 29 -1.01 6.06 -4.45
N VAL A 30 -0.74 7.10 -3.67
CA VAL A 30 0.51 7.88 -3.74
C VAL A 30 1.28 7.71 -2.44
N ASP A 31 2.54 7.34 -2.55
CA ASP A 31 3.45 7.25 -1.41
C ASP A 31 3.89 8.66 -0.99
N VAL A 32 3.28 9.17 0.08
CA VAL A 32 3.52 10.54 0.53
C VAL A 32 4.90 10.74 1.16
N ASP A 33 5.59 9.66 1.49
CA ASP A 33 6.90 9.73 2.11
C ASP A 33 8.03 9.96 1.08
N PHE A 34 7.78 9.68 -0.22
CA PHE A 34 8.83 9.67 -1.26
C PHE A 34 8.50 10.49 -2.53
N ILE A 35 7.39 11.22 -2.59
CA ILE A 35 7.09 12.09 -3.74
C ILE A 35 7.82 13.42 -3.60
N SER A 36 8.65 13.74 -4.57
CA SER A 36 9.39 15.01 -4.61
C SER A 36 8.45 16.20 -4.70
N GLY A 37 8.71 17.20 -3.85
CA GLY A 37 7.90 18.43 -3.76
C GLY A 37 6.62 18.28 -2.95
N LEU A 38 6.36 17.10 -2.35
CA LEU A 38 5.26 16.84 -1.44
C LEU A 38 5.79 16.73 -0.01
N GLN A 39 5.13 17.38 0.93
CA GLN A 39 5.36 17.12 2.35
C GLN A 39 4.32 16.13 2.88
N ALA A 40 4.77 15.21 3.76
CA ALA A 40 3.89 14.22 4.39
C ALA A 40 3.23 14.84 5.64
N ASP A 41 2.36 15.82 5.40
CA ASP A 41 1.59 16.61 6.36
C ASP A 41 0.18 16.93 5.84
N ASP A 42 -0.53 17.76 6.57
CA ASP A 42 -1.92 18.14 6.30
C ASP A 42 -2.09 18.79 4.93
N GLU A 43 -1.20 19.71 4.58
CA GLU A 43 -1.26 20.43 3.30
C GLU A 43 -0.93 19.50 2.13
N GLY A 44 0.05 18.61 2.30
CA GLY A 44 0.39 17.63 1.29
C GLY A 44 -0.75 16.63 1.03
N ILE A 45 -1.45 16.19 2.07
CA ILE A 45 -2.61 15.29 1.91
C ILE A 45 -3.79 16.06 1.29
N LEU A 46 -4.03 17.30 1.69
CA LEU A 46 -5.06 18.15 1.08
C LEU A 46 -4.78 18.40 -0.41
N PHE A 47 -3.51 18.63 -0.76
CA PHE A 47 -3.10 18.74 -2.16
C PHE A 47 -3.45 17.47 -2.95
N LEU A 48 -3.07 16.30 -2.44
CA LEU A 48 -3.39 15.01 -3.10
C LEU A 48 -4.90 14.80 -3.25
N LYS A 49 -5.68 15.15 -2.23
CA LYS A 49 -7.15 15.11 -2.30
C LYS A 49 -7.68 16.00 -3.42
N LYS A 50 -7.20 17.25 -3.52
CA LYS A 50 -7.59 18.20 -4.58
C LYS A 50 -7.19 17.70 -5.98
N GLN A 51 -6.09 16.98 -6.11
CA GLN A 51 -5.70 16.32 -7.37
C GLN A 51 -6.64 15.15 -7.73
N GLY A 52 -7.37 14.61 -6.78
CA GLY A 52 -8.31 13.51 -6.97
C GLY A 52 -7.62 12.15 -7.03
N VAL A 53 -6.58 11.94 -6.21
CA VAL A 53 -6.04 10.59 -5.93
C VAL A 53 -7.03 9.80 -5.09
N ASN A 54 -6.92 8.48 -5.10
CA ASN A 54 -7.84 7.59 -4.39
C ASN A 54 -7.39 7.30 -2.96
N GLY A 55 -6.08 7.33 -2.73
CA GLY A 55 -5.54 7.04 -1.41
C GLY A 55 -4.05 7.36 -1.30
N ILE A 56 -3.52 7.17 -0.11
CA ILE A 56 -2.12 7.39 0.22
C ILE A 56 -1.46 6.12 0.74
N ILE A 57 -0.15 6.05 0.61
CA ILE A 57 0.72 5.09 1.25
C ILE A 57 1.66 5.87 2.15
N THR A 58 1.85 5.43 3.39
CA THR A 58 2.76 6.09 4.34
C THR A 58 3.28 5.13 5.40
N THR A 59 4.46 5.42 5.94
CA THR A 59 5.02 4.78 7.13
C THR A 59 4.62 5.50 8.43
N LYS A 60 3.92 6.65 8.33
CA LYS A 60 3.59 7.54 9.45
C LYS A 60 2.16 7.33 9.93
N PRO A 61 1.92 6.59 11.05
CA PRO A 61 0.57 6.29 11.53
C PRO A 61 -0.30 7.53 11.80
N ARG A 62 0.32 8.66 12.19
CA ARG A 62 -0.39 9.92 12.44
C ARG A 62 -1.19 10.43 11.23
N LEU A 63 -0.77 10.07 10.00
CA LEU A 63 -1.45 10.48 8.78
C LEU A 63 -2.70 9.66 8.46
N VAL A 64 -2.89 8.51 9.12
CA VAL A 64 -4.04 7.62 8.85
C VAL A 64 -5.36 8.35 9.13
N LYS A 65 -5.50 8.91 10.33
CA LYS A 65 -6.73 9.64 10.69
C LYS A 65 -6.96 10.82 9.76
N LEU A 66 -5.94 11.63 9.55
CA LEU A 66 -6.01 12.81 8.70
C LEU A 66 -6.50 12.50 7.27
N ALA A 67 -5.91 11.48 6.65
CA ALA A 67 -6.29 11.11 5.29
C ALA A 67 -7.73 10.54 5.22
N ARG A 68 -8.14 9.77 6.23
CA ARG A 68 -9.51 9.27 6.33
C ARG A 68 -10.53 10.37 6.51
N ASP A 69 -10.23 11.38 7.34
CA ASP A 69 -11.09 12.57 7.54
C ASP A 69 -11.28 13.33 6.21
N MET A 70 -10.31 13.23 5.30
CA MET A 70 -10.39 13.76 3.93
C MET A 70 -10.98 12.78 2.91
N ASN A 71 -11.54 11.63 3.34
CA ASN A 71 -12.07 10.58 2.47
C ASN A 71 -11.04 10.05 1.46
N LEU A 72 -9.80 9.83 1.90
CA LEU A 72 -8.78 9.08 1.19
C LEU A 72 -8.58 7.73 1.85
N SER A 73 -8.45 6.67 1.04
CA SER A 73 -8.05 5.37 1.56
C SER A 73 -6.59 5.38 1.99
N VAL A 74 -6.25 4.63 3.03
CA VAL A 74 -4.90 4.64 3.60
C VAL A 74 -4.28 3.26 3.61
N VAL A 75 -3.09 3.17 3.05
CA VAL A 75 -2.18 2.03 3.17
C VAL A 75 -1.09 2.41 4.18
N LEU A 76 -1.11 1.82 5.37
CA LEU A 76 -0.03 1.96 6.34
C LEU A 76 1.05 0.92 6.03
N ARG A 77 2.24 1.40 5.64
CA ARG A 77 3.39 0.55 5.36
C ARG A 77 4.11 0.17 6.64
N PHE A 78 4.42 -1.12 6.74
CA PHE A 78 5.03 -1.72 7.92
C PHE A 78 6.17 -2.66 7.50
N PHE A 79 7.33 -2.51 8.14
CA PHE A 79 8.51 -3.36 7.89
C PHE A 79 8.63 -4.42 8.98
N ALA A 80 8.41 -5.68 8.61
CA ALA A 80 8.46 -6.84 9.52
C ALA A 80 9.88 -7.42 9.58
N ILE A 81 10.83 -6.63 10.09
CA ILE A 81 12.27 -6.97 10.13
C ILE A 81 12.66 -7.81 11.35
N ASP A 82 12.00 -7.60 12.48
CA ASP A 82 12.24 -8.32 13.74
C ASP A 82 10.99 -8.36 14.61
N SER A 83 11.06 -9.05 15.76
CA SER A 83 9.94 -9.19 16.68
C SER A 83 9.47 -7.87 17.27
N HIS A 84 10.38 -6.95 17.59
CA HIS A 84 10.04 -5.64 18.14
C HIS A 84 9.34 -4.76 17.10
N ALA A 85 9.79 -4.81 15.85
CA ALA A 85 9.11 -4.13 14.75
C ALA A 85 7.69 -4.66 14.58
N VAL A 86 7.49 -5.98 14.67
CA VAL A 86 6.16 -6.62 14.58
C VAL A 86 5.24 -6.19 15.72
N GLU A 87 5.74 -6.14 16.96
CA GLU A 87 4.97 -5.70 18.13
C GLU A 87 4.55 -4.24 18.00
N ARG A 88 5.49 -3.33 17.69
CA ARG A 88 5.20 -1.91 17.45
C ARG A 88 4.23 -1.71 16.29
N GLY A 89 4.44 -2.44 15.18
CA GLY A 89 3.55 -2.37 14.03
C GLY A 89 2.12 -2.80 14.37
N ALA A 90 1.97 -3.91 15.11
CA ALA A 90 0.67 -4.40 15.55
C ALA A 90 -0.05 -3.38 16.46
N GLU A 91 0.68 -2.72 17.37
CA GLU A 91 0.13 -1.66 18.22
C GLU A 91 -0.34 -0.46 17.39
N GLN A 92 0.49 0.03 16.47
CA GLN A 92 0.13 1.13 15.57
C GLN A 92 -1.08 0.81 14.70
N ILE A 93 -1.13 -0.40 14.13
CA ILE A 93 -2.25 -0.86 13.32
C ILE A 93 -3.55 -0.87 14.13
N ARG A 94 -3.52 -1.37 15.37
CA ARG A 94 -4.70 -1.36 16.26
C ARG A 94 -5.15 0.05 16.61
N ASN A 95 -4.19 0.95 16.95
CA ASN A 95 -4.50 2.30 17.40
C ASN A 95 -5.04 3.20 16.29
N TYR A 96 -4.56 3.02 15.05
CA TYR A 96 -4.93 3.89 13.93
C TYR A 96 -5.91 3.27 12.95
N SER A 97 -6.07 1.93 12.95
CA SER A 97 -7.02 1.19 12.11
C SER A 97 -7.03 1.64 10.64
N PRO A 98 -5.90 1.52 9.90
CA PRO A 98 -5.85 1.89 8.49
C PRO A 98 -6.73 0.96 7.66
N ASP A 99 -7.11 1.38 6.43
CA ASP A 99 -7.88 0.52 5.53
C ASP A 99 -7.07 -0.70 5.07
N PHE A 100 -5.79 -0.46 4.80
CA PHE A 100 -4.84 -1.48 4.36
C PHE A 100 -3.55 -1.41 5.17
N VAL A 101 -2.92 -2.57 5.37
CA VAL A 101 -1.57 -2.69 5.93
C VAL A 101 -0.68 -3.34 4.88
N GLU A 102 0.32 -2.63 4.40
CA GLU A 102 1.33 -3.15 3.49
C GLU A 102 2.52 -3.67 4.28
N ILE A 103 2.81 -4.97 4.18
CA ILE A 103 3.87 -5.65 4.93
C ILE A 103 5.05 -5.94 4.00
N LEU A 104 6.23 -5.47 4.42
CA LEU A 104 7.50 -5.71 3.74
C LEU A 104 8.50 -6.41 4.68
N PRO A 105 9.27 -7.41 4.18
CA PRO A 105 9.11 -8.07 2.88
C PRO A 105 7.84 -8.94 2.83
N GLY A 106 7.29 -9.12 1.62
CA GLY A 106 5.99 -9.76 1.42
C GLY A 106 5.89 -11.17 2.00
N ILE A 107 6.96 -11.96 1.91
CA ILE A 107 6.97 -13.32 2.47
C ILE A 107 6.85 -13.34 4.01
N ALA A 108 7.26 -12.28 4.70
CA ALA A 108 7.10 -12.17 6.14
C ALA A 108 5.62 -12.06 6.55
N ALA A 109 4.75 -11.56 5.66
CA ALA A 109 3.33 -11.37 5.94
C ALA A 109 2.66 -12.69 6.39
N VAL A 110 3.03 -13.83 5.78
CA VAL A 110 2.47 -15.15 6.13
C VAL A 110 2.78 -15.59 7.57
N ARG A 111 3.86 -15.06 8.16
CA ARG A 111 4.29 -15.37 9.52
C ARG A 111 3.72 -14.40 10.55
N VAL A 112 3.51 -13.13 10.18
CA VAL A 112 3.14 -12.08 11.13
C VAL A 112 1.65 -11.79 11.15
N ILE A 113 0.89 -12.14 10.12
CA ILE A 113 -0.53 -11.79 9.98
C ILE A 113 -1.36 -12.14 11.23
N LYS A 114 -1.14 -13.29 11.83
CA LYS A 114 -1.86 -13.73 13.05
C LYS A 114 -1.55 -12.87 14.27
N LYS A 115 -0.35 -12.23 14.31
CA LYS A 115 0.08 -11.38 15.42
C LYS A 115 -0.50 -9.96 15.33
N LEU A 116 -0.90 -9.53 14.13
CA LEU A 116 -1.40 -8.16 13.92
C LEU A 116 -2.79 -7.96 14.52
N ASN A 117 -3.62 -9.00 14.57
CA ASN A 117 -4.98 -8.96 15.11
C ASN A 117 -5.74 -7.70 14.65
N THR A 118 -5.97 -7.58 13.35
CA THR A 118 -6.55 -6.39 12.71
C THR A 118 -7.66 -6.77 11.76
N SER A 119 -8.61 -5.85 11.58
CA SER A 119 -9.62 -5.90 10.51
C SER A 119 -9.14 -5.26 9.20
N SER A 120 -7.98 -4.60 9.21
CA SER A 120 -7.39 -4.01 8.00
C SER A 120 -7.07 -5.09 6.97
N GLN A 121 -7.21 -4.76 5.69
CA GLN A 121 -6.82 -5.67 4.62
C GLN A 121 -5.29 -5.71 4.50
N ILE A 122 -4.73 -6.92 4.38
CA ILE A 122 -3.27 -7.10 4.32
C ILE A 122 -2.82 -7.14 2.86
N ILE A 123 -1.77 -6.37 2.56
CA ILE A 123 -1.07 -6.38 1.28
C ILE A 123 0.35 -6.89 1.55
N ALA A 124 0.74 -7.98 0.91
CA ALA A 124 2.13 -8.43 0.94
C ALA A 124 2.92 -7.73 -0.17
N ALA A 125 4.06 -7.14 0.16
CA ALA A 125 4.85 -6.33 -0.77
C ALA A 125 6.37 -6.51 -0.59
N GLY A 126 7.10 -6.29 -1.69
CA GLY A 126 8.56 -6.38 -1.71
C GLY A 126 9.09 -7.82 -1.69
N LEU A 127 10.12 -8.05 -2.50
CA LEU A 127 10.78 -9.34 -2.70
C LEU A 127 9.80 -10.46 -3.13
N LEU A 128 8.82 -10.11 -3.95
CA LEU A 128 7.87 -11.05 -4.56
C LEU A 128 8.19 -11.16 -6.04
N ASP A 129 9.07 -12.08 -6.38
CA ASP A 129 9.67 -12.17 -7.71
C ASP A 129 9.22 -13.41 -8.49
N ASN A 130 8.60 -14.39 -7.81
CA ASN A 130 8.19 -15.66 -8.41
C ASN A 130 6.75 -16.05 -8.04
N GLU A 131 6.20 -17.00 -8.80
CA GLU A 131 4.83 -17.48 -8.63
C GLU A 131 4.64 -18.27 -7.32
N GLU A 132 5.66 -18.96 -6.84
CA GLU A 132 5.57 -19.80 -5.65
C GLU A 132 5.34 -18.95 -4.39
N ASP A 133 6.09 -17.85 -4.22
CA ASP A 133 5.89 -16.89 -3.13
C ASP A 133 4.45 -16.35 -3.11
N VAL A 134 3.95 -15.98 -4.27
CA VAL A 134 2.59 -15.43 -4.40
C VAL A 134 1.53 -16.48 -4.05
N ARG A 135 1.72 -17.72 -4.50
CA ARG A 135 0.82 -18.83 -4.15
C ARG A 135 0.85 -19.15 -2.66
N GLU A 136 2.02 -19.11 -2.02
CA GLU A 136 2.13 -19.29 -0.58
C GLU A 136 1.37 -18.21 0.18
N ILE A 137 1.52 -16.95 -0.22
CA ILE A 137 0.80 -15.81 0.37
C ILE A 137 -0.71 -16.01 0.27
N PHE A 138 -1.22 -16.37 -0.92
CA PHE A 138 -2.65 -16.59 -1.14
C PHE A 138 -3.19 -17.78 -0.33
N LYS A 139 -2.44 -18.88 -0.23
CA LYS A 139 -2.80 -20.04 0.61
C LYS A 139 -2.97 -19.68 2.09
N LYS A 140 -2.33 -18.61 2.56
CA LYS A 140 -2.46 -18.12 3.94
C LYS A 140 -3.61 -17.11 4.13
N GLY A 141 -4.41 -16.88 3.09
CA GLY A 141 -5.58 -16.00 3.14
C GLY A 141 -5.26 -14.51 2.94
N ILE A 142 -4.04 -14.17 2.51
CA ILE A 142 -3.69 -12.80 2.10
C ILE A 142 -4.05 -12.67 0.63
N ASN A 143 -5.01 -11.80 0.31
CA ASN A 143 -5.59 -11.71 -1.04
C ASN A 143 -5.05 -10.53 -1.87
N HIS A 144 -4.14 -9.74 -1.30
CA HIS A 144 -3.56 -8.60 -1.99
C HIS A 144 -2.04 -8.67 -1.96
N ILE A 145 -1.44 -8.43 -3.12
CA ILE A 145 0.01 -8.26 -3.27
C ILE A 145 0.31 -6.95 -3.97
N SER A 146 1.47 -6.36 -3.66
CA SER A 146 2.05 -5.22 -4.38
C SER A 146 3.42 -5.64 -4.90
N THR A 147 3.60 -5.59 -6.22
CA THR A 147 4.84 -5.98 -6.87
C THR A 147 5.08 -5.15 -8.13
N SER A 148 6.35 -4.92 -8.47
CA SER A 148 6.78 -4.36 -9.74
C SER A 148 7.16 -5.42 -10.79
N SER A 149 7.09 -6.70 -10.43
CA SER A 149 7.42 -7.81 -11.35
C SER A 149 6.39 -7.91 -12.47
N ALA A 150 6.84 -7.69 -13.71
CA ALA A 150 6.02 -7.86 -14.90
C ALA A 150 5.57 -9.32 -15.09
N GLU A 151 6.37 -10.28 -14.65
CA GLU A 151 6.06 -11.70 -14.68
C GLU A 151 4.82 -12.00 -13.84
N ILE A 152 4.80 -11.55 -12.58
CA ILE A 152 3.65 -11.74 -11.69
C ILE A 152 2.41 -11.02 -12.22
N TRP A 153 2.55 -9.81 -12.80
CA TRP A 153 1.42 -9.14 -13.44
C TRP A 153 0.84 -9.94 -14.61
N ASN A 154 1.68 -10.60 -15.39
CA ASN A 154 1.23 -11.43 -16.50
C ASN A 154 0.54 -12.71 -16.04
N LEU A 155 1.01 -13.35 -14.96
CA LEU A 155 0.34 -14.50 -14.33
C LEU A 155 -1.07 -14.13 -13.87
N TYR A 156 -1.23 -13.00 -13.19
CA TYR A 156 -2.54 -12.51 -12.77
C TYR A 156 -3.46 -12.19 -13.96
N ARG A 157 -2.94 -11.58 -15.03
CA ARG A 157 -3.71 -11.27 -16.24
C ARG A 157 -4.18 -12.52 -16.97
N SER A 158 -3.39 -13.59 -16.96
CA SER A 158 -3.72 -14.88 -17.56
C SER A 158 -4.61 -15.76 -16.69
N ARG A 159 -5.05 -15.27 -15.51
CA ARG A 159 -5.84 -16.01 -14.52
C ARG A 159 -5.18 -17.33 -14.06
N LYS A 160 -3.86 -17.37 -14.00
CA LYS A 160 -3.10 -18.53 -13.51
C LYS A 160 -2.84 -18.50 -12.01
N LEU A 161 -3.14 -17.38 -11.35
CA LEU A 161 -3.06 -17.21 -9.89
C LEU A 161 -4.43 -17.20 -9.24
#